data_49e874677c053a5679f3711402b7a7b9
#
_entry.id   49e874677c053a5679f3711402b7a7b9
#
_cell.length_a   1.000
_cell.length_b   1.000
_cell.length_c   1.000
_cell.angle_alpha   90.00
_cell.angle_beta   90.00
_cell.angle_gamma   90.00
#
_symmetry.space_group_name_H-M   'P 1'
#
loop_
_entity.id
_entity.type
_entity.pdbx_description
1 polymer ?
#
loop_
_entity_poly.entity_id
_entity_poly.type
_entity_poly.pdbx_seq_one_letter_code
_entity_poly.pdbx_strand_id
1 'polypeptide(L)'
;MYMTVKQAAEKWGISDRRVRILCSEGKIPGVTREGRSWKIPEDAKKPEDGRYKTTENLLEKIDRKKTELDSRRPLTEGEVERLTEEFVVEYTYNSNAIEGNTLTLRETDMVLRGLTIDKKPLKDHMEAVGHKEAFYFVQDLVKEQVPLSESVIKQIHYLVFADKKDDRGVYRRVSVRIMGAKHEPVQPYLIQPKMEQLLDDYRNSTEHIIPRLARFHIEFEGIHPFIDGNGRTGRLLVNLELMKAGYPPIDIKFTDRIAYYNAFDEYHVKHNLGAMEKLFAGYVNERLDSYLAML
;
A
#
# COMPACT_ATOMS: atom_id res chain seq x y z
N MET A 1 0.56 21.05 -40.80
CA MET A 1 0.64 19.62 -41.18
C MET A 1 -0.09 18.78 -40.16
N TYR A 2 -0.49 17.56 -40.55
CA TYR A 2 -1.21 16.64 -39.66
C TYR A 2 -0.53 15.28 -39.63
N MET A 3 -0.46 14.66 -38.50
CA MET A 3 0.01 13.29 -38.31
C MET A 3 -1.16 12.30 -38.19
N THR A 4 -0.91 11.05 -38.52
CA THR A 4 -1.84 9.94 -38.32
C THR A 4 -1.83 9.46 -36.87
N VAL A 5 -2.83 8.64 -36.51
CA VAL A 5 -2.89 7.98 -35.19
C VAL A 5 -1.61 7.17 -34.89
N LYS A 6 -1.07 6.46 -35.91
CA LYS A 6 0.14 5.66 -35.76
C LYS A 6 1.37 6.53 -35.47
N GLN A 7 1.53 7.63 -36.21
CA GLN A 7 2.63 8.57 -36.03
C GLN A 7 2.54 9.26 -34.64
N ALA A 8 1.33 9.61 -34.20
CA ALA A 8 1.11 10.16 -32.87
C ALA A 8 1.42 9.13 -31.76
N ALA A 9 1.05 7.86 -31.97
CA ALA A 9 1.34 6.78 -31.03
C ALA A 9 2.86 6.57 -30.87
N GLU A 10 3.60 6.53 -31.97
CA GLU A 10 5.07 6.45 -31.98
C GLU A 10 5.71 7.67 -31.30
N LYS A 11 5.27 8.89 -31.67
CA LYS A 11 5.78 10.16 -31.10
C LYS A 11 5.57 10.26 -29.59
N TRP A 12 4.44 9.76 -29.06
CA TRP A 12 4.03 9.90 -27.67
C TRP A 12 4.33 8.66 -26.80
N GLY A 13 4.81 7.55 -27.41
CA GLY A 13 5.12 6.32 -26.70
C GLY A 13 3.87 5.65 -26.08
N ILE A 14 2.73 5.66 -26.81
CA ILE A 14 1.47 5.05 -26.38
C ILE A 14 0.86 4.24 -27.52
N SER A 15 -0.12 3.38 -27.20
CA SER A 15 -0.79 2.57 -28.22
C SER A 15 -1.72 3.38 -29.12
N ASP A 16 -1.89 2.95 -30.39
CA ASP A 16 -2.86 3.49 -31.33
C ASP A 16 -4.27 3.58 -30.76
N ARG A 17 -4.66 2.55 -29.98
CA ARG A 17 -5.96 2.50 -29.29
C ARG A 17 -6.10 3.67 -28.32
N ARG A 18 -5.04 3.98 -27.55
CA ARG A 18 -5.04 5.10 -26.61
C ARG A 18 -5.15 6.44 -27.33
N VAL A 19 -4.43 6.63 -28.43
CA VAL A 19 -4.54 7.85 -29.26
C VAL A 19 -5.97 8.05 -29.76
N ARG A 20 -6.62 6.99 -30.28
CA ARG A 20 -8.02 7.09 -30.76
C ARG A 20 -8.99 7.48 -29.64
N ILE A 21 -8.79 6.95 -28.43
CA ILE A 21 -9.60 7.34 -27.26
C ILE A 21 -9.40 8.82 -26.96
N LEU A 22 -8.17 9.32 -26.93
CA LEU A 22 -7.87 10.73 -26.68
C LEU A 22 -8.48 11.66 -27.75
N CYS A 23 -8.48 11.22 -29.02
CA CYS A 23 -9.16 11.93 -30.09
C CYS A 23 -10.69 11.97 -29.90
N SER A 24 -11.30 10.83 -29.55
CA SER A 24 -12.76 10.72 -29.36
C SER A 24 -13.25 11.49 -28.13
N GLU A 25 -12.42 11.62 -27.11
CA GLU A 25 -12.69 12.38 -25.89
C GLU A 25 -12.41 13.89 -26.04
N GLY A 26 -11.95 14.35 -27.23
CA GLY A 26 -11.63 15.75 -27.48
C GLY A 26 -10.43 16.29 -26.70
N LYS A 27 -9.58 15.39 -26.15
CA LYS A 27 -8.43 15.75 -25.32
C LYS A 27 -7.22 16.26 -26.10
N ILE A 28 -7.25 16.20 -27.44
CA ILE A 28 -6.19 16.69 -28.31
C ILE A 28 -6.70 17.96 -29.00
N PRO A 29 -6.18 19.15 -28.68
CA PRO A 29 -6.61 20.39 -29.34
C PRO A 29 -6.35 20.34 -30.85
N GLY A 30 -7.32 20.84 -31.64
CA GLY A 30 -7.18 20.92 -33.09
C GLY A 30 -7.30 19.60 -33.86
N VAL A 31 -7.67 18.50 -33.17
CA VAL A 31 -7.92 17.21 -33.83
C VAL A 31 -9.19 17.30 -34.69
N THR A 32 -9.12 16.80 -35.92
CA THR A 32 -10.28 16.69 -36.81
C THR A 32 -10.45 15.27 -37.33
N ARG A 33 -11.65 14.94 -37.78
CA ARG A 33 -11.96 13.62 -38.33
C ARG A 33 -12.31 13.75 -39.80
N GLU A 34 -11.60 13.01 -40.62
CA GLU A 34 -11.84 12.95 -42.08
C GLU A 34 -12.22 11.50 -42.42
N GLY A 35 -13.50 11.28 -42.70
CA GLY A 35 -14.06 9.94 -42.88
C GLY A 35 -13.86 9.05 -41.64
N ARG A 36 -13.08 7.95 -41.79
CA ARG A 36 -12.75 7.03 -40.68
C ARG A 36 -11.43 7.34 -39.98
N SER A 37 -10.69 8.36 -40.45
CA SER A 37 -9.34 8.67 -39.99
C SER A 37 -9.31 9.93 -39.12
N TRP A 38 -8.51 9.90 -38.07
CA TRP A 38 -8.21 11.08 -37.24
C TRP A 38 -7.01 11.83 -37.86
N LYS A 39 -7.12 13.14 -37.90
CA LYS A 39 -6.05 14.08 -38.30
C LYS A 39 -5.64 14.84 -37.03
N ILE A 40 -4.40 14.64 -36.62
CA ILE A 40 -3.85 15.18 -35.37
C ILE A 40 -2.82 16.25 -35.77
N PRO A 41 -2.86 17.48 -35.27
CA PRO A 41 -1.85 18.49 -35.55
C PRO A 41 -0.44 17.98 -35.23
N GLU A 42 0.55 18.25 -36.06
CA GLU A 42 1.93 17.80 -35.83
C GLU A 42 2.56 18.42 -34.58
N ASP A 43 2.17 19.63 -34.21
CA ASP A 43 2.60 20.35 -33.04
C ASP A 43 1.82 19.95 -31.75
N ALA A 44 0.80 19.08 -31.89
CA ALA A 44 0.06 18.59 -30.75
C ALA A 44 0.98 17.86 -29.77
N LYS A 45 0.86 18.26 -28.50
CA LYS A 45 1.55 17.60 -27.37
C LYS A 45 0.72 16.42 -26.90
N LYS A 46 1.40 15.41 -26.35
CA LYS A 46 0.74 14.30 -25.66
C LYS A 46 -0.15 14.87 -24.56
N PRO A 47 -1.46 14.60 -24.57
CA PRO A 47 -2.32 14.97 -23.45
C PRO A 47 -1.82 14.34 -22.15
N GLU A 48 -1.83 15.11 -21.07
CA GLU A 48 -1.50 14.61 -19.74
C GLU A 48 -2.41 13.42 -19.36
N ASP A 49 -1.85 12.41 -18.76
CA ASP A 49 -2.65 11.29 -18.24
C ASP A 49 -3.42 11.80 -17.02
N GLY A 50 -4.74 11.94 -17.15
CA GLY A 50 -5.59 12.43 -16.07
C GLY A 50 -5.53 11.61 -14.78
N ARG A 51 -5.00 10.37 -14.85
CA ARG A 51 -4.73 9.56 -13.67
C ARG A 51 -3.60 10.14 -12.82
N TYR A 52 -2.51 10.58 -13.44
CA TYR A 52 -1.40 11.25 -12.73
C TYR A 52 -1.84 12.60 -12.17
N LYS A 53 -2.57 13.41 -12.94
CA LYS A 53 -3.08 14.70 -12.46
C LYS A 53 -4.04 14.55 -11.28
N THR A 54 -4.87 13.49 -11.28
CA THR A 54 -5.77 13.19 -10.14
C THR A 54 -4.97 12.79 -8.90
N THR A 55 -3.86 12.05 -9.05
CA THR A 55 -3.00 11.64 -7.92
C THR A 55 -2.23 12.83 -7.36
N GLU A 56 -1.65 13.69 -8.18
CA GLU A 56 -0.99 14.92 -7.75
C GLU A 56 -1.95 15.82 -6.94
N ASN A 57 -3.15 16.09 -7.46
CA ASN A 57 -4.16 16.87 -6.74
C ASN A 57 -4.56 16.22 -5.39
N LEU A 58 -4.55 14.89 -5.30
CA LEU A 58 -4.87 14.19 -4.06
C LEU A 58 -3.71 14.29 -3.06
N LEU A 59 -2.45 14.21 -3.49
CA LEU A 59 -1.30 14.41 -2.62
C LEU A 59 -1.25 15.84 -2.06
N GLU A 60 -1.43 16.85 -2.90
CA GLU A 60 -1.52 18.24 -2.45
C GLU A 60 -2.66 18.45 -1.41
N LYS A 61 -3.80 17.80 -1.62
CA LYS A 61 -4.91 17.82 -0.66
C LYS A 61 -4.52 17.17 0.66
N ILE A 62 -3.80 16.04 0.61
CA ILE A 62 -3.29 15.34 1.78
C ILE A 62 -2.31 16.22 2.55
N ASP A 63 -1.36 16.86 1.86
CA ASP A 63 -0.37 17.75 2.48
C ASP A 63 -1.02 18.95 3.17
N ARG A 64 -2.03 19.54 2.58
CA ARG A 64 -2.81 20.61 3.23
C ARG A 64 -3.51 20.13 4.49
N LYS A 65 -4.16 18.95 4.45
CA LYS A 65 -4.82 18.37 5.62
C LYS A 65 -3.81 18.00 6.71
N LYS A 66 -2.65 17.48 6.31
CA LYS A 66 -1.56 17.20 7.25
C LYS A 66 -1.06 18.48 7.92
N THR A 67 -0.84 19.53 7.14
CA THR A 67 -0.46 20.86 7.67
C THR A 67 -1.55 21.41 8.60
N GLU A 68 -2.81 21.26 8.25
CA GLU A 68 -3.94 21.65 9.10
C GLU A 68 -3.94 20.85 10.41
N LEU A 69 -3.78 19.53 10.34
CA LEU A 69 -3.70 18.66 11.52
C LEU A 69 -2.55 19.09 12.45
N ASP A 70 -1.38 19.35 11.89
CA ASP A 70 -0.19 19.78 12.65
C ASP A 70 -0.36 21.16 13.30
N SER A 71 -1.21 22.03 12.72
CA SER A 71 -1.51 23.36 13.27
C SER A 71 -2.56 23.35 14.38
N ARG A 72 -3.31 22.27 14.52
CA ARG A 72 -4.31 22.10 15.57
C ARG A 72 -3.63 21.78 16.92
N ARG A 73 -4.41 21.86 18.00
CA ARG A 73 -3.94 21.37 19.29
C ARG A 73 -3.52 19.89 19.18
N PRO A 74 -2.54 19.44 19.96
CA PRO A 74 -2.26 18.01 20.03
C PRO A 74 -3.46 17.26 20.62
N LEU A 75 -3.66 16.03 20.16
CA LEU A 75 -4.61 15.11 20.79
C LEU A 75 -4.18 14.86 22.23
N THR A 76 -5.14 14.80 23.13
CA THR A 76 -4.89 14.37 24.52
C THR A 76 -4.55 12.87 24.54
N GLU A 77 -3.87 12.44 25.59
CA GLU A 77 -3.51 11.03 25.77
C GLU A 77 -4.72 10.09 25.68
N GLY A 78 -5.84 10.45 26.31
CA GLY A 78 -7.08 9.67 26.24
C GLY A 78 -7.74 9.65 24.84
N GLU A 79 -7.62 10.75 24.06
CA GLU A 79 -8.09 10.75 22.66
C GLU A 79 -7.22 9.82 21.80
N VAL A 80 -5.90 9.83 21.98
CA VAL A 80 -4.97 8.94 21.28
C VAL A 80 -5.24 7.49 21.66
N GLU A 81 -5.41 7.19 22.94
CA GLU A 81 -5.70 5.84 23.44
C GLU A 81 -6.99 5.29 22.81
N ARG A 82 -8.08 6.05 22.87
CA ARG A 82 -9.36 5.66 22.26
C ARG A 82 -9.25 5.42 20.75
N LEU A 83 -8.61 6.34 20.02
CA LEU A 83 -8.39 6.20 18.58
C LEU A 83 -7.56 4.96 18.23
N THR A 84 -6.58 4.66 19.08
CA THR A 84 -5.73 3.48 18.94
C THR A 84 -6.53 2.20 19.19
N GLU A 85 -7.31 2.13 20.25
CA GLU A 85 -8.12 0.95 20.56
C GLU A 85 -9.13 0.63 19.45
N GLU A 86 -9.87 1.62 18.98
CA GLU A 86 -10.82 1.47 17.86
C GLU A 86 -10.09 1.01 16.58
N PHE A 87 -8.96 1.65 16.26
CA PHE A 87 -8.16 1.31 15.08
C PHE A 87 -7.59 -0.10 15.14
N VAL A 88 -7.03 -0.52 16.28
CA VAL A 88 -6.38 -1.83 16.43
C VAL A 88 -7.33 -2.98 16.15
N VAL A 89 -8.58 -2.90 16.60
CA VAL A 89 -9.58 -3.95 16.35
C VAL A 89 -9.88 -4.09 14.86
N GLU A 90 -10.20 -2.98 14.20
CA GLU A 90 -10.52 -3.00 12.76
C GLU A 90 -9.31 -3.40 11.91
N TYR A 91 -8.14 -2.82 12.20
CA TYR A 91 -6.92 -3.10 11.48
C TYR A 91 -6.48 -4.57 11.62
N THR A 92 -6.58 -5.12 12.83
CA THR A 92 -6.29 -6.54 13.06
C THR A 92 -7.25 -7.43 12.29
N TYR A 93 -8.55 -7.12 12.31
CA TYR A 93 -9.54 -7.84 11.53
C TYR A 93 -9.23 -7.78 10.04
N ASN A 94 -9.14 -6.59 9.46
CA ASN A 94 -8.97 -6.43 8.01
C ASN A 94 -7.65 -7.05 7.53
N SER A 95 -6.56 -6.78 8.23
CA SER A 95 -5.23 -7.29 7.87
C SER A 95 -5.14 -8.81 7.89
N ASN A 96 -5.77 -9.47 8.85
CA ASN A 96 -5.81 -10.93 8.92
C ASN A 96 -6.85 -11.53 7.95
N ALA A 97 -8.01 -10.90 7.77
CA ALA A 97 -9.03 -11.37 6.84
C ALA A 97 -8.54 -11.36 5.38
N ILE A 98 -7.70 -10.38 4.98
CA ILE A 98 -7.03 -10.35 3.67
C ILE A 98 -6.22 -11.63 3.45
N GLU A 99 -5.58 -12.15 4.49
CA GLU A 99 -4.77 -13.38 4.45
C GLU A 99 -5.59 -14.68 4.71
N GLY A 100 -6.91 -14.56 4.82
CA GLY A 100 -7.81 -15.71 4.94
C GLY A 100 -8.14 -16.15 6.36
N ASN A 101 -7.82 -15.35 7.37
CA ASN A 101 -8.30 -15.56 8.75
C ASN A 101 -9.83 -15.53 8.78
N THR A 102 -10.44 -16.43 9.54
CA THR A 102 -11.90 -16.67 9.52
C THR A 102 -12.67 -15.94 10.60
N LEU A 103 -12.01 -15.19 11.50
CA LEU A 103 -12.67 -14.38 12.50
C LEU A 103 -13.45 -13.23 11.84
N THR A 104 -14.64 -12.95 12.31
CA THR A 104 -15.38 -11.73 12.00
C THR A 104 -14.83 -10.56 12.82
N LEU A 105 -15.17 -9.32 12.47
CA LEU A 105 -14.76 -8.13 13.20
C LEU A 105 -15.14 -8.23 14.70
N ARG A 106 -16.37 -8.68 15.00
CA ARG A 106 -16.83 -8.87 16.38
C ARG A 106 -16.07 -9.97 17.12
N GLU A 107 -15.80 -11.09 16.43
CA GLU A 107 -15.00 -12.17 17.02
C GLU A 107 -13.54 -11.74 17.25
N THR A 108 -12.97 -10.93 16.35
CA THR A 108 -11.66 -10.34 16.55
C THR A 108 -11.62 -9.46 17.80
N ASP A 109 -12.59 -8.56 18.01
CA ASP A 109 -12.68 -7.76 19.24
C ASP A 109 -12.74 -8.65 20.50
N MET A 110 -13.56 -9.71 20.46
CA MET A 110 -13.65 -10.66 21.58
C MET A 110 -12.32 -11.36 21.87
N VAL A 111 -11.62 -11.82 20.80
CA VAL A 111 -10.30 -12.46 20.93
C VAL A 111 -9.27 -11.50 21.51
N LEU A 112 -9.26 -10.25 21.03
CA LEU A 112 -8.34 -9.22 21.53
C LEU A 112 -8.60 -8.82 23.00
N ARG A 113 -9.80 -9.11 23.53
CA ARG A 113 -10.17 -9.00 24.95
C ARG A 113 -9.90 -10.29 25.76
N GLY A 114 -9.28 -11.30 25.15
CA GLY A 114 -8.89 -12.54 25.82
C GLY A 114 -9.93 -13.65 25.78
N LEU A 115 -11.00 -13.52 25.00
CA LEU A 115 -12.01 -14.56 24.82
C LEU A 115 -11.62 -15.54 23.71
N THR A 116 -12.07 -16.78 23.83
CA THR A 116 -11.93 -17.78 22.77
C THR A 116 -13.26 -17.96 22.03
N ILE A 117 -13.22 -18.16 20.72
CA ILE A 117 -14.39 -18.34 19.88
C ILE A 117 -14.52 -19.82 19.51
N ASP A 118 -15.68 -20.41 19.82
CA ASP A 118 -15.96 -21.80 19.46
C ASP A 118 -15.91 -22.03 17.96
N LYS A 119 -15.42 -23.22 17.57
CA LYS A 119 -15.31 -23.66 16.15
C LYS A 119 -14.41 -22.79 15.26
N LYS A 120 -13.61 -21.92 15.82
CA LYS A 120 -12.57 -21.18 15.08
C LYS A 120 -11.19 -21.82 15.30
N PRO A 121 -10.31 -21.87 14.29
CA PRO A 121 -8.96 -22.39 14.44
C PRO A 121 -8.17 -21.63 15.48
N LEU A 122 -7.39 -22.34 16.30
CA LEU A 122 -6.47 -21.70 17.25
C LEU A 122 -5.49 -20.77 16.55
N LYS A 123 -5.05 -21.13 15.33
CA LYS A 123 -4.19 -20.29 14.49
C LYS A 123 -4.79 -18.90 14.30
N ASP A 124 -6.09 -18.81 13.98
CA ASP A 124 -6.78 -17.54 13.75
C ASP A 124 -6.75 -16.62 14.97
N HIS A 125 -6.93 -17.20 16.18
CA HIS A 125 -6.81 -16.46 17.44
C HIS A 125 -5.39 -15.93 17.66
N MET A 126 -4.39 -16.79 17.45
CA MET A 126 -2.98 -16.43 17.66
C MET A 126 -2.53 -15.37 16.65
N GLU A 127 -2.99 -15.44 15.41
CA GLU A 127 -2.73 -14.40 14.39
C GLU A 127 -3.31 -13.05 14.77
N ALA A 128 -4.54 -13.02 15.30
CA ALA A 128 -5.14 -11.78 15.77
C ALA A 128 -4.37 -11.18 16.97
N VAL A 129 -4.02 -12.00 17.97
CA VAL A 129 -3.24 -11.55 19.13
C VAL A 129 -1.86 -11.06 18.71
N GLY A 130 -1.12 -11.85 17.91
CA GLY A 130 0.21 -11.48 17.44
C GLY A 130 0.21 -10.22 16.59
N HIS A 131 -0.82 -10.02 15.76
CA HIS A 131 -0.97 -8.79 14.96
C HIS A 131 -1.20 -7.55 15.84
N LYS A 132 -2.02 -7.67 16.89
CA LYS A 132 -2.21 -6.61 17.90
C LYS A 132 -0.88 -6.28 18.59
N GLU A 133 -0.16 -7.28 19.07
CA GLU A 133 1.15 -7.10 19.71
C GLU A 133 2.16 -6.42 18.78
N ALA A 134 2.18 -6.85 17.51
CA ALA A 134 3.03 -6.24 16.49
C ALA A 134 2.68 -4.77 16.24
N PHE A 135 1.41 -4.39 16.26
CA PHE A 135 1.00 -2.99 16.11
C PHE A 135 1.44 -2.13 17.29
N TYR A 136 1.29 -2.59 18.52
CA TYR A 136 1.81 -1.86 19.69
C TYR A 136 3.34 -1.73 19.66
N PHE A 137 4.04 -2.78 19.27
CA PHE A 137 5.48 -2.72 19.04
C PHE A 137 5.85 -1.67 17.97
N VAL A 138 5.10 -1.60 16.88
CA VAL A 138 5.27 -0.55 15.87
C VAL A 138 5.07 0.85 16.47
N GLN A 139 4.09 1.06 17.35
CA GLN A 139 3.92 2.34 18.04
C GLN A 139 5.12 2.71 18.92
N ASP A 140 5.71 1.74 19.61
CA ASP A 140 6.92 1.99 20.39
C ASP A 140 8.11 2.36 19.51
N LEU A 141 8.30 1.68 18.36
CA LEU A 141 9.31 2.06 17.37
C LEU A 141 9.09 3.48 16.82
N VAL A 142 7.83 3.90 16.65
CA VAL A 142 7.49 5.28 16.24
C VAL A 142 7.89 6.29 17.31
N LYS A 143 7.55 6.04 18.57
CA LYS A 143 7.91 6.92 19.71
C LYS A 143 9.42 7.11 19.81
N GLU A 144 10.16 6.03 19.62
CA GLU A 144 11.64 6.03 19.69
C GLU A 144 12.31 6.45 18.38
N GLN A 145 11.55 6.75 17.33
CA GLN A 145 12.05 7.12 15.99
C GLN A 145 13.06 6.10 15.43
N VAL A 146 12.86 4.81 15.70
CA VAL A 146 13.78 3.75 15.28
C VAL A 146 13.85 3.67 13.75
N PRO A 147 15.06 3.70 13.15
CA PRO A 147 15.20 3.58 11.69
C PRO A 147 14.71 2.24 11.16
N LEU A 148 14.04 2.26 10.01
CA LEU A 148 13.65 1.06 9.31
C LEU A 148 14.90 0.24 8.93
N SER A 149 14.91 -1.04 9.32
CA SER A 149 16.03 -1.95 9.11
C SER A 149 15.54 -3.40 9.00
N GLU A 150 16.40 -4.29 8.50
CA GLU A 150 16.08 -5.72 8.50
C GLU A 150 15.75 -6.27 9.88
N SER A 151 16.43 -5.80 10.92
CA SER A 151 16.16 -6.21 12.30
C SER A 151 14.72 -5.85 12.70
N VAL A 152 14.28 -4.63 12.39
CA VAL A 152 12.90 -4.18 12.65
C VAL A 152 11.89 -5.04 11.88
N ILE A 153 12.14 -5.29 10.59
CA ILE A 153 11.28 -6.12 9.75
C ILE A 153 11.15 -7.54 10.35
N LYS A 154 12.26 -8.13 10.75
CA LYS A 154 12.28 -9.48 11.34
C LYS A 154 11.59 -9.54 12.69
N GLN A 155 11.71 -8.50 13.52
CA GLN A 155 11.02 -8.41 14.82
C GLN A 155 9.51 -8.27 14.64
N ILE A 156 9.04 -7.42 13.72
CA ILE A 156 7.61 -7.29 13.40
C ILE A 156 7.07 -8.64 12.89
N HIS A 157 7.76 -9.27 11.94
CA HIS A 157 7.36 -10.59 11.45
C HIS A 157 7.33 -11.66 12.58
N TYR A 158 8.28 -11.62 13.51
CA TYR A 158 8.30 -12.54 14.64
C TYR A 158 7.04 -12.48 15.49
N LEU A 159 6.46 -11.30 15.67
CA LEU A 159 5.20 -11.09 16.41
C LEU A 159 3.98 -11.52 15.56
N VAL A 160 3.97 -11.16 14.28
CA VAL A 160 2.86 -11.44 13.36
C VAL A 160 2.70 -12.94 13.10
N PHE A 161 3.81 -13.67 12.95
CA PHE A 161 3.78 -15.07 12.55
C PHE A 161 3.71 -16.00 13.75
N ALA A 162 2.52 -16.53 14.03
CA ALA A 162 2.25 -17.31 15.22
C ALA A 162 2.51 -18.82 15.07
N ASP A 163 2.65 -19.34 13.83
CA ASP A 163 2.67 -20.79 13.55
C ASP A 163 4.00 -21.43 13.99
N LYS A 164 4.95 -21.60 13.09
CA LYS A 164 6.20 -22.34 13.37
C LYS A 164 7.24 -21.45 14.03
N LYS A 165 7.64 -21.78 15.24
CA LYS A 165 8.59 -21.00 16.04
C LYS A 165 9.92 -20.77 15.31
N ASP A 166 10.42 -21.73 14.56
CA ASP A 166 11.72 -21.68 13.89
C ASP A 166 11.70 -20.77 12.63
N ASP A 167 10.53 -20.46 12.10
CA ASP A 167 10.37 -19.61 10.94
C ASP A 167 10.08 -18.14 11.31
N ARG A 168 9.85 -17.84 12.60
CA ARG A 168 9.56 -16.49 13.08
C ARG A 168 10.74 -15.54 12.92
N GLY A 169 10.55 -14.45 12.19
CA GLY A 169 11.60 -13.47 11.94
C GLY A 169 12.78 -13.97 11.10
N VAL A 170 12.61 -15.11 10.43
CA VAL A 170 13.66 -15.75 9.63
C VAL A 170 13.26 -15.76 8.16
N TYR A 171 14.14 -15.30 7.29
CA TYR A 171 13.93 -15.38 5.85
C TYR A 171 13.85 -16.84 5.39
N ARG A 172 12.90 -17.10 4.49
CA ARG A 172 12.68 -18.45 3.97
C ARG A 172 13.90 -19.00 3.24
N ARG A 173 14.09 -20.29 3.36
CA ARG A 173 15.16 -21.05 2.70
C ARG A 173 14.66 -21.89 1.53
N VAL A 174 13.35 -21.84 1.27
CA VAL A 174 12.67 -22.59 0.21
C VAL A 174 11.97 -21.63 -0.75
N SER A 175 11.84 -22.07 -1.99
CA SER A 175 11.01 -21.35 -2.97
C SER A 175 9.54 -21.45 -2.58
N VAL A 176 8.82 -20.36 -2.73
CA VAL A 176 7.37 -20.28 -2.49
C VAL A 176 6.66 -19.74 -3.73
N ARG A 177 5.37 -19.95 -3.80
CA ARG A 177 4.51 -19.38 -4.84
C ARG A 177 3.36 -18.63 -4.19
N ILE A 178 3.08 -17.43 -4.66
CA ILE A 178 1.91 -16.65 -4.21
C ILE A 178 0.73 -17.09 -5.06
N MET A 179 -0.27 -17.69 -4.43
CA MET A 179 -1.45 -18.20 -5.14
C MET A 179 -2.23 -17.04 -5.77
N GLY A 180 -2.47 -17.15 -7.09
CA GLY A 180 -3.21 -16.14 -7.86
C GLY A 180 -2.38 -14.93 -8.33
N ALA A 181 -1.16 -14.74 -7.87
CA ALA A 181 -0.28 -13.67 -8.35
C ALA A 181 0.29 -14.00 -9.74
N LYS A 182 0.52 -12.95 -10.54
CA LYS A 182 1.12 -13.04 -11.89
C LYS A 182 2.65 -12.90 -11.90
N HIS A 183 3.26 -12.74 -10.75
CA HIS A 183 4.71 -12.69 -10.58
C HIS A 183 5.17 -13.83 -9.67
N GLU A 184 6.44 -14.18 -9.79
CA GLU A 184 7.08 -15.17 -8.93
C GLU A 184 7.99 -14.45 -7.92
N PRO A 185 7.92 -14.83 -6.61
CA PRO A 185 8.85 -14.33 -5.61
C PRO A 185 10.30 -14.67 -5.96
N VAL A 186 11.23 -13.85 -5.46
CA VAL A 186 12.64 -14.08 -5.71
C VAL A 186 13.12 -15.41 -5.13
N GLN A 187 14.17 -16.00 -5.73
CA GLN A 187 14.78 -17.22 -5.21
C GLN A 187 15.38 -16.97 -3.81
N PRO A 188 15.40 -17.97 -2.91
CA PRO A 188 15.84 -17.80 -1.53
C PRO A 188 17.22 -17.15 -1.37
N TYR A 189 18.17 -17.48 -2.22
CA TYR A 189 19.53 -16.91 -2.18
C TYR A 189 19.63 -15.44 -2.59
N LEU A 190 18.56 -14.89 -3.22
CA LEU A 190 18.46 -13.48 -3.59
C LEU A 190 17.71 -12.63 -2.56
N ILE A 191 17.09 -13.23 -1.54
CA ILE A 191 16.29 -12.47 -0.57
C ILE A 191 17.14 -11.44 0.13
N GLN A 192 18.28 -11.86 0.71
CA GLN A 192 19.17 -10.96 1.45
C GLN A 192 19.60 -9.74 0.62
N PRO A 193 20.24 -9.88 -0.56
CA PRO A 193 20.66 -8.73 -1.34
C PRO A 193 19.50 -7.89 -1.86
N LYS A 194 18.32 -8.49 -2.11
CA LYS A 194 17.13 -7.74 -2.52
C LYS A 194 16.51 -6.93 -1.39
N MET A 195 16.54 -7.43 -0.16
CA MET A 195 16.08 -6.69 1.02
C MET A 195 17.03 -5.54 1.35
N GLU A 196 18.35 -5.75 1.24
CA GLU A 196 19.33 -4.66 1.38
C GLU A 196 19.10 -3.56 0.35
N GLN A 197 18.96 -3.93 -0.93
CA GLN A 197 18.65 -2.98 -2.01
C GLN A 197 17.34 -2.22 -1.75
N LEU A 198 16.26 -2.92 -1.37
CA LEU A 198 14.96 -2.31 -1.07
C LEU A 198 15.06 -1.25 0.03
N LEU A 199 15.80 -1.56 1.10
CA LEU A 199 16.00 -0.63 2.21
C LEU A 199 16.86 0.57 1.81
N ASP A 200 17.88 0.37 0.98
CA ASP A 200 18.72 1.46 0.48
C ASP A 200 17.94 2.37 -0.49
N ASP A 201 17.18 1.79 -1.40
CA ASP A 201 16.31 2.55 -2.32
C ASP A 201 15.26 3.36 -1.53
N TYR A 202 14.66 2.77 -0.50
CA TYR A 202 13.71 3.47 0.37
C TYR A 202 14.37 4.64 1.12
N ARG A 203 15.55 4.46 1.70
CA ARG A 203 16.27 5.52 2.45
C ARG A 203 16.71 6.67 1.58
N ASN A 204 17.14 6.38 0.36
CA ASN A 204 17.68 7.38 -0.57
C ASN A 204 16.59 8.06 -1.42
N SER A 205 15.34 7.61 -1.35
CA SER A 205 14.23 8.19 -2.10
C SER A 205 13.85 9.57 -1.56
N THR A 206 13.72 10.53 -2.47
CA THR A 206 13.21 11.89 -2.19
C THR A 206 11.74 12.05 -2.57
N GLU A 207 11.10 10.99 -3.02
CA GLU A 207 9.67 11.00 -3.36
C GLU A 207 8.81 11.31 -2.13
N HIS A 208 7.61 11.85 -2.38
CA HIS A 208 6.60 12.00 -1.34
C HIS A 208 6.35 10.66 -0.63
N ILE A 209 6.08 10.70 0.69
CA ILE A 209 5.97 9.50 1.52
C ILE A 209 4.99 8.44 0.96
N ILE A 210 3.87 8.86 0.37
CA ILE A 210 2.84 7.93 -0.14
C ILE A 210 3.34 7.10 -1.34
N PRO A 211 3.79 7.67 -2.47
CA PRO A 211 4.35 6.87 -3.57
C PRO A 211 5.58 6.07 -3.14
N ARG A 212 6.43 6.61 -2.27
CA ARG A 212 7.59 5.91 -1.72
C ARG A 212 7.19 4.65 -0.95
N LEU A 213 6.16 4.74 -0.08
CA LEU A 213 5.64 3.59 0.67
C LEU A 213 4.87 2.61 -0.22
N ALA A 214 4.14 3.09 -1.21
CA ALA A 214 3.45 2.23 -2.18
C ALA A 214 4.46 1.35 -2.94
N ARG A 215 5.58 1.94 -3.40
CA ARG A 215 6.68 1.22 -4.05
C ARG A 215 7.34 0.22 -3.09
N PHE A 216 7.74 0.69 -1.91
CA PHE A 216 8.37 -0.16 -0.90
C PHE A 216 7.52 -1.38 -0.57
N HIS A 217 6.21 -1.17 -0.36
CA HIS A 217 5.29 -2.24 -0.01
C HIS A 217 5.15 -3.29 -1.13
N ILE A 218 4.98 -2.84 -2.37
CA ILE A 218 4.88 -3.76 -3.53
C ILE A 218 6.18 -4.54 -3.73
N GLU A 219 7.33 -3.90 -3.63
CA GLU A 219 8.61 -4.56 -3.81
C GLU A 219 8.92 -5.52 -2.67
N PHE A 220 8.60 -5.16 -1.42
CA PHE A 220 8.68 -6.07 -0.27
C PHE A 220 7.83 -7.33 -0.48
N GLU A 221 6.57 -7.16 -0.89
CA GLU A 221 5.69 -8.29 -1.20
C GLU A 221 6.17 -9.10 -2.41
N GLY A 222 6.77 -8.45 -3.41
CA GLY A 222 7.37 -9.11 -4.56
C GLY A 222 8.61 -9.95 -4.21
N ILE A 223 9.44 -9.50 -3.27
CA ILE A 223 10.54 -10.28 -2.70
C ILE A 223 9.99 -11.47 -1.92
N HIS A 224 8.91 -11.25 -1.17
CA HIS A 224 8.26 -12.26 -0.33
C HIS A 224 9.24 -12.97 0.60
N PRO A 225 9.90 -12.24 1.50
CA PRO A 225 11.08 -12.75 2.19
C PRO A 225 10.81 -13.87 3.20
N PHE A 226 9.59 -14.00 3.69
CA PHE A 226 9.21 -15.00 4.70
C PHE A 226 8.37 -16.12 4.11
N ILE A 227 8.23 -17.21 4.87
CA ILE A 227 7.44 -18.38 4.43
C ILE A 227 5.93 -18.08 4.42
N ASP A 228 5.47 -17.20 5.31
CA ASP A 228 4.09 -16.70 5.46
C ASP A 228 4.15 -15.38 6.25
N GLY A 229 3.04 -14.63 6.35
CA GLY A 229 2.97 -13.38 7.11
C GLY A 229 3.58 -12.15 6.43
N ASN A 230 3.99 -12.24 5.16
CA ASN A 230 4.57 -11.10 4.43
C ASN A 230 3.56 -9.95 4.33
N GLY A 231 2.31 -10.19 3.90
CA GLY A 231 1.29 -9.16 3.75
C GLY A 231 1.01 -8.40 5.05
N ARG A 232 0.83 -9.11 6.15
CA ARG A 232 0.63 -8.50 7.48
C ARG A 232 1.83 -7.66 7.90
N THR A 233 3.04 -8.20 7.74
CA THR A 233 4.29 -7.49 8.02
C THR A 233 4.41 -6.23 7.15
N GLY A 234 4.21 -6.34 5.84
CA GLY A 234 4.30 -5.21 4.91
C GLY A 234 3.33 -4.07 5.26
N ARG A 235 2.07 -4.40 5.62
CA ARG A 235 1.09 -3.39 6.06
C ARG A 235 1.47 -2.71 7.38
N LEU A 236 2.08 -3.43 8.30
CA LEU A 236 2.63 -2.85 9.54
C LEU A 236 3.83 -1.94 9.28
N LEU A 237 4.71 -2.30 8.34
CA LEU A 237 5.85 -1.45 7.92
C LEU A 237 5.38 -0.15 7.27
N VAL A 238 4.33 -0.20 6.45
CA VAL A 238 3.69 1.00 5.90
C VAL A 238 3.21 1.92 7.02
N ASN A 239 2.51 1.38 8.01
CA ASN A 239 2.01 2.16 9.15
C ASN A 239 3.15 2.68 10.04
N LEU A 240 4.23 1.93 10.24
CA LEU A 240 5.42 2.41 10.94
C LEU A 240 5.94 3.71 10.31
N GLU A 241 6.18 3.70 9.02
CA GLU A 241 6.79 4.84 8.34
C GLU A 241 5.80 6.01 8.13
N LEU A 242 4.49 5.74 7.93
CA LEU A 242 3.46 6.79 7.93
C LEU A 242 3.41 7.51 9.28
N MET A 243 3.34 6.78 10.39
CA MET A 243 3.27 7.36 11.73
C MET A 243 4.56 8.12 12.08
N LYS A 244 5.74 7.63 11.72
CA LYS A 244 7.00 8.36 11.87
C LYS A 244 7.03 9.67 11.09
N ALA A 245 6.39 9.71 9.92
CA ALA A 245 6.22 10.93 9.14
C ALA A 245 5.07 11.83 9.66
N GLY A 246 4.44 11.47 10.79
CA GLY A 246 3.36 12.23 11.42
C GLY A 246 1.99 12.07 10.75
N TYR A 247 1.81 11.07 9.89
CA TYR A 247 0.49 10.73 9.35
C TYR A 247 -0.22 9.72 10.25
N PRO A 248 -1.57 9.74 10.30
CA PRO A 248 -2.30 8.67 10.97
C PRO A 248 -2.10 7.33 10.25
N PRO A 249 -2.16 6.21 10.98
CA PRO A 249 -2.07 4.88 10.37
C PRO A 249 -3.27 4.60 9.47
N ILE A 250 -3.07 3.80 8.42
CA ILE A 250 -4.11 3.38 7.48
C ILE A 250 -4.51 1.92 7.71
N ASP A 251 -5.75 1.60 7.37
CA ASP A 251 -6.32 0.27 7.44
C ASP A 251 -6.91 -0.12 6.07
N ILE A 252 -6.20 -0.95 5.31
CA ILE A 252 -6.68 -1.49 4.04
C ILE A 252 -7.82 -2.45 4.33
N LYS A 253 -9.02 -2.08 3.90
CA LYS A 253 -10.23 -2.85 4.20
C LYS A 253 -10.26 -4.19 3.45
N PHE A 254 -10.72 -5.23 4.12
CA PHE A 254 -10.92 -6.55 3.51
C PHE A 254 -11.84 -6.49 2.28
N THR A 255 -12.82 -5.59 2.27
CA THR A 255 -13.70 -5.35 1.12
C THR A 255 -12.94 -4.90 -0.13
N ASP A 256 -11.81 -4.25 0.03
CA ASP A 256 -10.99 -3.71 -1.06
C ASP A 256 -9.85 -4.63 -1.47
N ARG A 257 -9.78 -5.86 -0.90
CA ARG A 257 -8.70 -6.82 -1.18
C ARG A 257 -8.47 -7.11 -2.67
N ILE A 258 -9.55 -7.08 -3.47
CA ILE A 258 -9.44 -7.30 -4.92
C ILE A 258 -8.70 -6.14 -5.59
N ALA A 259 -9.03 -4.89 -5.23
CA ALA A 259 -8.33 -3.71 -5.74
C ALA A 259 -6.87 -3.70 -5.28
N TYR A 260 -6.62 -4.09 -4.03
CA TYR A 260 -5.30 -4.22 -3.45
C TYR A 260 -4.45 -5.27 -4.18
N TYR A 261 -4.95 -6.48 -4.41
CA TYR A 261 -4.23 -7.50 -5.19
C TYR A 261 -4.02 -7.11 -6.65
N ASN A 262 -5.01 -6.47 -7.28
CA ASN A 262 -4.85 -5.96 -8.63
C ASN A 262 -3.74 -4.89 -8.75
N ALA A 263 -3.48 -4.13 -7.69
CA ALA A 263 -2.41 -3.14 -7.69
C ALA A 263 -1.01 -3.79 -7.75
N PHE A 264 -0.81 -4.96 -7.12
CA PHE A 264 0.43 -5.74 -7.30
C PHE A 264 0.59 -6.23 -8.73
N ASP A 265 -0.47 -6.78 -9.33
CA ASP A 265 -0.44 -7.25 -10.72
C ASP A 265 -0.17 -6.09 -11.70
N GLU A 266 -0.77 -4.91 -11.49
CA GLU A 266 -0.50 -3.71 -12.29
C GLU A 266 0.99 -3.31 -12.25
N TYR A 267 1.60 -3.37 -11.07
CA TYR A 267 3.02 -3.05 -10.94
C TYR A 267 3.91 -4.11 -11.56
N HIS A 268 3.75 -5.37 -11.19
CA HIS A 268 4.66 -6.44 -11.63
C HIS A 268 4.54 -6.76 -13.12
N VAL A 269 3.35 -6.63 -13.72
CA VAL A 269 3.11 -6.94 -15.14
C VAL A 269 3.24 -5.70 -16.04
N LYS A 270 2.83 -4.52 -15.54
CA LYS A 270 2.73 -3.30 -16.38
C LYS A 270 3.64 -2.17 -15.92
N HIS A 271 4.43 -2.38 -14.86
CA HIS A 271 5.28 -1.37 -14.23
C HIS A 271 4.51 -0.08 -13.86
N ASN A 272 3.25 -0.23 -13.42
CA ASN A 272 2.36 0.86 -13.07
C ASN A 272 2.10 0.89 -11.56
N LEU A 273 2.75 1.78 -10.85
CA LEU A 273 2.59 1.98 -9.40
C LEU A 273 1.28 2.71 -9.04
N GLY A 274 0.69 3.46 -9.97
CA GLY A 274 -0.40 4.39 -9.71
C GLY A 274 -1.66 3.79 -9.07
N ALA A 275 -1.89 2.48 -9.21
CA ALA A 275 -3.02 1.81 -8.55
C ALA A 275 -2.81 1.73 -7.03
N MET A 276 -1.61 1.36 -6.57
CA MET A 276 -1.27 1.30 -5.15
C MET A 276 -1.14 2.69 -4.53
N GLU A 277 -0.51 3.63 -5.24
CA GLU A 277 -0.44 5.03 -4.82
C GLU A 277 -1.83 5.60 -4.55
N LYS A 278 -2.75 5.41 -5.49
CA LYS A 278 -4.13 5.88 -5.35
C LYS A 278 -4.84 5.24 -4.16
N LEU A 279 -4.62 3.95 -3.94
CA LEU A 279 -5.20 3.23 -2.82
C LEU A 279 -4.70 3.80 -1.49
N PHE A 280 -3.39 3.93 -1.33
CA PHE A 280 -2.78 4.48 -0.11
C PHE A 280 -3.17 5.95 0.11
N ALA A 281 -3.13 6.77 -0.94
CA ALA A 281 -3.55 8.16 -0.86
C ALA A 281 -5.02 8.30 -0.44
N GLY A 282 -5.90 7.43 -0.94
CA GLY A 282 -7.30 7.37 -0.52
C GLY A 282 -7.44 7.13 0.97
N TYR A 283 -6.81 6.09 1.50
CA TYR A 283 -6.87 5.76 2.92
C TYR A 283 -6.23 6.83 3.81
N VAL A 284 -5.08 7.39 3.42
CA VAL A 284 -4.46 8.51 4.17
C VAL A 284 -5.39 9.72 4.20
N ASN A 285 -6.02 10.07 3.07
CA ASN A 285 -6.95 11.19 3.00
C ASN A 285 -8.17 10.98 3.91
N GLU A 286 -8.77 9.78 3.93
CA GLU A 286 -9.90 9.44 4.80
C GLU A 286 -9.51 9.49 6.29
N ARG A 287 -8.33 8.97 6.63
CA ARG A 287 -7.84 9.00 8.02
C ARG A 287 -7.58 10.43 8.49
N LEU A 288 -6.99 11.28 7.65
CA LEU A 288 -6.82 12.70 7.98
C LEU A 288 -8.17 13.40 8.18
N ASP A 289 -9.20 13.12 7.36
CA ASP A 289 -10.56 13.66 7.59
C ASP A 289 -11.12 13.22 8.94
N SER A 290 -10.94 11.96 9.31
CA SER A 290 -11.41 11.43 10.59
C SER A 290 -10.73 12.13 11.78
N TYR A 291 -9.42 12.35 11.70
CA TYR A 291 -8.66 13.04 12.77
C TYR A 291 -9.03 14.52 12.87
N LEU A 292 -9.15 15.21 11.73
CA LEU A 292 -9.55 16.62 11.70
C LEU A 292 -10.99 16.84 12.23
N ALA A 293 -11.87 15.88 12.04
CA ALA A 293 -13.24 15.96 12.54
C ALA A 293 -13.34 15.80 14.08
N MET A 294 -12.28 15.32 14.73
CA MET A 294 -12.21 15.16 16.20
C MET A 294 -11.59 16.38 16.91
N LEU A 295 -10.89 17.23 16.17
CA LEU A 295 -10.18 18.41 16.65
C LEU A 295 -10.92 19.71 16.31
#